data_630e68fc65c2a8d394cbd99886974c92
#
_entry.id   630e68fc65c2a8d394cbd99886974c92
#
_cell.length_a   1.000
_cell.length_b   1.000
_cell.length_c   1.000
_cell.angle_alpha   90.00
_cell.angle_beta   90.00
_cell.angle_gamma   90.00
#
_symmetry.space_group_name_H-M   'P 1'
#
loop_
_entity.id
_entity.type
_entity.pdbx_description
1 polymer ?
#
loop_
_entity_poly.entity_id
_entity_poly.type
_entity_poly.pdbx_seq_one_letter_code
_entity_poly.pdbx_strand_id
1 'polypeptide(L)'
;MSGFAPDFAQYDAVVSNYNGDSWSPKTQQALIDYVNNGGGLVIVHAADNSFPNWKEYNEMIGLGGWGGRSEKSGPYVYFKDGSIVRDESKGPGGSHGPQHPFQVIIRDANHPITNGMPLAWMHAKDELYDSLRGPAVNMRVLATAFSPKSGRHEPMMMTIQYGDGRVFHTPMGHSDLSMKCAGFINTLQRGTEWAATGKVTAPIEEDFPSDNDVSIRDY
;
A
#
# COMPACT_ATOMS: atom_id res chain seq x y z
N MET A 1 14.38 -6.42 18.36
CA MET A 1 14.26 -4.92 18.25
C MET A 1 14.04 -4.21 19.61
N SER A 2 14.72 -4.65 20.66
CA SER A 2 14.51 -4.12 22.04
C SER A 2 14.92 -2.63 22.24
N GLY A 3 15.68 -2.05 21.33
CA GLY A 3 16.10 -0.64 21.40
C GLY A 3 15.42 0.31 20.41
N PHE A 4 14.50 -0.18 19.57
CA PHE A 4 13.80 0.65 18.60
C PHE A 4 12.66 1.41 19.31
N ALA A 5 12.86 2.71 19.52
CA ALA A 5 11.91 3.59 20.21
C ALA A 5 11.98 5.01 19.62
N PRO A 6 11.61 5.21 18.35
CA PRO A 6 11.64 6.52 17.74
C PRO A 6 10.58 7.44 18.36
N ASP A 7 10.87 8.73 18.34
CA ASP A 7 9.86 9.77 18.58
C ASP A 7 9.17 10.10 17.26
N PHE A 8 8.08 9.41 16.96
CA PHE A 8 7.33 9.57 15.73
C PHE A 8 6.78 11.00 15.56
N ALA A 9 6.51 11.70 16.67
CA ALA A 9 5.91 13.05 16.63
C ALA A 9 6.81 14.12 15.99
N GLN A 10 8.09 13.81 15.79
CA GLN A 10 9.04 14.70 15.08
C GLN A 10 8.89 14.67 13.56
N TYR A 11 8.05 13.80 13.01
CA TYR A 11 7.91 13.58 11.57
C TYR A 11 6.49 13.84 11.11
N ASP A 12 6.34 14.48 9.94
CA ASP A 12 5.05 14.68 9.28
C ASP A 12 4.51 13.38 8.66
N ALA A 13 5.42 12.49 8.25
CA ALA A 13 5.09 11.16 7.77
C ALA A 13 6.17 10.14 8.13
N VAL A 14 5.74 8.91 8.41
CA VAL A 14 6.60 7.73 8.65
C VAL A 14 6.41 6.78 7.48
N VAL A 15 7.51 6.43 6.79
CA VAL A 15 7.50 5.43 5.71
C VAL A 15 8.04 4.11 6.25
N SER A 16 7.23 3.07 6.18
CA SER A 16 7.58 1.72 6.62
C SER A 16 7.74 0.78 5.42
N ASN A 17 8.94 0.23 5.27
CA ASN A 17 9.25 -0.94 4.44
C ASN A 17 9.81 -2.05 5.34
N TYR A 18 9.34 -2.12 6.58
CA TYR A 18 9.83 -3.04 7.58
C TYR A 18 9.03 -4.34 7.58
N ASN A 19 9.73 -5.45 7.48
CA ASN A 19 9.17 -6.79 7.74
C ASN A 19 10.16 -7.55 8.65
N GLY A 20 9.75 -7.82 9.90
CA GLY A 20 10.64 -8.44 10.88
C GLY A 20 9.97 -8.63 12.24
N ASP A 21 10.79 -8.70 13.28
CA ASP A 21 10.35 -8.95 14.66
C ASP A 21 9.35 -7.92 15.16
N SER A 22 8.51 -8.34 16.08
CA SER A 22 7.56 -7.45 16.74
C SER A 22 8.27 -6.32 17.50
N TRP A 23 7.71 -5.12 17.39
CA TRP A 23 8.15 -3.98 18.17
C TRP A 23 7.72 -4.10 19.63
N SER A 24 8.40 -3.37 20.51
CA SER A 24 7.99 -3.30 21.91
C SER A 24 6.59 -2.71 22.05
N PRO A 25 5.81 -3.09 23.09
CA PRO A 25 4.49 -2.50 23.34
C PRO A 25 4.52 -0.96 23.42
N LYS A 26 5.60 -0.40 23.97
CA LYS A 26 5.81 1.05 24.03
C LYS A 26 5.92 1.67 22.63
N THR A 27 6.67 1.05 21.75
CA THR A 27 6.84 1.52 20.37
C THR A 27 5.55 1.36 19.56
N GLN A 28 4.83 0.26 19.78
CA GLN A 28 3.52 0.04 19.16
C GLN A 28 2.54 1.14 19.58
N GLN A 29 2.44 1.43 20.88
CA GLN A 29 1.56 2.48 21.38
C GLN A 29 1.94 3.85 20.83
N ALA A 30 3.25 4.16 20.75
CA ALA A 30 3.71 5.42 20.18
C ALA A 30 3.31 5.60 18.71
N LEU A 31 3.34 4.53 17.89
CA LEU A 31 2.85 4.60 16.51
C LEU A 31 1.33 4.78 16.47
N ILE A 32 0.59 4.05 17.30
CA ILE A 32 -0.88 4.18 17.40
C ILE A 32 -1.24 5.64 17.71
N ASP A 33 -0.62 6.19 18.76
CA ASP A 33 -0.90 7.57 19.19
C ASP A 33 -0.54 8.58 18.11
N TYR A 34 0.61 8.39 17.43
CA TYR A 34 1.06 9.24 16.35
C TYR A 34 0.05 9.28 15.19
N VAL A 35 -0.34 8.10 14.68
CA VAL A 35 -1.28 8.05 13.55
C VAL A 35 -2.66 8.52 13.99
N ASN A 36 -3.15 8.08 15.16
CA ASN A 36 -4.46 8.48 15.66
C ASN A 36 -4.61 10.00 15.82
N ASN A 37 -3.53 10.69 16.14
CA ASN A 37 -3.51 12.16 16.34
C ASN A 37 -3.14 12.93 15.06
N GLY A 38 -3.26 12.34 13.88
CA GLY A 38 -3.12 13.04 12.59
C GLY A 38 -1.81 12.80 11.84
N GLY A 39 -0.89 12.00 12.39
CA GLY A 39 0.36 11.64 11.74
C GLY A 39 0.16 10.85 10.44
N GLY A 40 1.06 11.06 9.48
CA GLY A 40 1.06 10.35 8.20
C GLY A 40 1.79 9.01 8.29
N LEU A 41 1.22 7.94 7.73
CA LEU A 41 1.88 6.64 7.63
C LEU A 41 1.88 6.16 6.18
N VAL A 42 3.02 5.63 5.73
CA VAL A 42 3.16 5.04 4.39
C VAL A 42 3.63 3.61 4.53
N ILE A 43 2.89 2.69 3.96
CA ILE A 43 3.18 1.25 3.96
C ILE A 43 3.65 0.85 2.57
N VAL A 44 4.84 0.26 2.51
CA VAL A 44 5.47 -0.16 1.26
C VAL A 44 5.71 -1.65 1.29
N HIS A 45 5.17 -2.35 0.29
CA HIS A 45 5.44 -3.75 0.01
C HIS A 45 5.38 -4.64 1.26
N ALA A 46 6.49 -5.33 1.59
CA ALA A 46 6.55 -6.32 2.67
C ALA A 46 6.22 -5.78 4.08
N ALA A 47 6.09 -4.47 4.25
CA ALA A 47 5.57 -3.92 5.50
C ALA A 47 4.13 -4.38 5.78
N ASP A 48 3.35 -4.74 4.76
CA ASP A 48 2.00 -5.28 4.92
C ASP A 48 1.99 -6.74 5.44
N ASN A 49 3.13 -7.43 5.42
CA ASN A 49 3.29 -8.77 5.99
C ASN A 49 3.56 -8.74 7.49
N SER A 50 4.00 -7.59 8.01
CA SER A 50 4.38 -7.42 9.40
C SER A 50 3.21 -7.54 10.36
N PHE A 51 3.51 -7.91 11.57
CA PHE A 51 2.66 -7.82 12.77
C PHE A 51 1.22 -8.39 12.59
N PRO A 52 1.05 -9.66 12.16
CA PRO A 52 -0.28 -10.22 11.89
C PRO A 52 -1.20 -10.22 13.11
N ASN A 53 -0.64 -10.21 14.32
CA ASN A 53 -1.38 -10.24 15.58
C ASN A 53 -1.57 -8.85 16.22
N TRP A 54 -1.06 -7.78 15.63
CA TRP A 54 -1.22 -6.42 16.13
C TRP A 54 -2.43 -5.76 15.43
N LYS A 55 -3.55 -5.74 16.17
CA LYS A 55 -4.87 -5.33 15.65
C LYS A 55 -4.84 -3.93 15.03
N GLU A 56 -4.32 -2.94 15.77
CA GLU A 56 -4.30 -1.55 15.34
C GLU A 56 -3.44 -1.36 14.08
N TYR A 57 -2.32 -2.07 13.98
CA TYR A 57 -1.51 -2.06 12.75
C TYR A 57 -2.28 -2.60 11.55
N ASN A 58 -3.01 -3.72 11.73
CA ASN A 58 -3.82 -4.27 10.65
C ASN A 58 -4.99 -3.34 10.26
N GLU A 59 -5.54 -2.58 11.20
CA GLU A 59 -6.51 -1.52 10.90
C GLU A 59 -5.89 -0.36 10.12
N MET A 60 -4.65 0.07 10.48
CA MET A 60 -3.93 1.12 9.76
C MET A 60 -3.56 0.73 8.33
N ILE A 61 -3.08 -0.51 8.12
CA ILE A 61 -2.65 -0.96 6.78
C ILE A 61 -3.81 -1.39 5.89
N GLY A 62 -4.99 -1.67 6.47
CA GLY A 62 -6.20 -2.11 5.78
C GLY A 62 -6.15 -3.55 5.28
N LEU A 63 -5.14 -3.92 4.52
CA LEU A 63 -4.90 -5.26 3.99
C LEU A 63 -3.47 -5.69 4.28
N GLY A 64 -3.27 -6.99 4.51
CA GLY A 64 -1.95 -7.56 4.68
C GLY A 64 -1.89 -9.02 4.24
N GLY A 65 -0.67 -9.55 4.11
CA GLY A 65 -0.44 -10.91 3.64
C GLY A 65 0.27 -11.78 4.66
N TRP A 66 0.30 -13.07 4.41
CA TRP A 66 1.05 -14.09 5.15
C TRP A 66 0.84 -14.07 6.67
N GLY A 67 1.80 -14.52 7.45
CA GLY A 67 1.75 -14.48 8.91
C GLY A 67 0.55 -15.18 9.55
N GLY A 68 -0.06 -16.15 8.86
CA GLY A 68 -1.26 -16.86 9.33
C GLY A 68 -2.58 -16.10 9.10
N ARG A 69 -2.57 -15.01 8.33
CA ARG A 69 -3.80 -14.29 7.96
C ARG A 69 -4.75 -15.21 7.19
N SER A 70 -6.04 -15.10 7.50
CA SER A 70 -7.12 -15.93 6.96
C SER A 70 -8.43 -15.12 6.95
N GLU A 71 -9.57 -15.76 6.71
CA GLU A 71 -10.88 -15.12 6.81
C GLU A 71 -11.15 -14.45 8.17
N LYS A 72 -10.45 -14.88 9.24
CA LYS A 72 -10.52 -14.25 10.56
C LYS A 72 -9.83 -12.88 10.62
N SER A 73 -8.95 -12.58 9.67
CA SER A 73 -8.28 -11.29 9.57
C SER A 73 -9.13 -10.25 8.84
N GLY A 74 -10.16 -10.69 8.12
CA GLY A 74 -11.08 -9.88 7.34
C GLY A 74 -11.24 -10.39 5.90
N PRO A 75 -11.99 -9.66 5.05
CA PRO A 75 -12.25 -10.05 3.67
C PRO A 75 -11.01 -9.94 2.78
N TYR A 76 -11.04 -10.63 1.63
CA TYR A 76 -10.33 -10.20 0.45
C TYR A 76 -10.98 -8.95 -0.11
N VAL A 77 -10.19 -8.04 -0.65
CA VAL A 77 -10.70 -6.86 -1.34
C VAL A 77 -10.11 -6.82 -2.74
N TYR A 78 -10.96 -6.72 -3.75
CA TYR A 78 -10.54 -6.64 -5.14
C TYR A 78 -11.57 -5.89 -5.99
N PHE A 79 -11.19 -5.47 -7.19
CA PHE A 79 -12.11 -4.83 -8.12
C PHE A 79 -12.67 -5.87 -9.11
N LYS A 80 -13.98 -5.86 -9.28
CA LYS A 80 -14.68 -6.72 -10.23
C LYS A 80 -15.95 -6.03 -10.73
N ASP A 81 -16.24 -6.15 -12.01
CA ASP A 81 -17.48 -5.70 -12.64
C ASP A 81 -17.85 -4.24 -12.28
N GLY A 82 -16.85 -3.35 -12.30
CA GLY A 82 -17.04 -1.92 -12.05
C GLY A 82 -17.09 -1.51 -10.57
N SER A 83 -16.91 -2.44 -9.63
CA SER A 83 -17.01 -2.16 -8.19
C SER A 83 -15.92 -2.84 -7.36
N ILE A 84 -15.72 -2.32 -6.14
CA ILE A 84 -14.88 -2.96 -5.14
C ILE A 84 -15.70 -4.03 -4.43
N VAL A 85 -15.20 -5.26 -4.48
CA VAL A 85 -15.79 -6.44 -3.81
C VAL A 85 -15.06 -6.70 -2.49
N ARG A 86 -15.82 -7.01 -1.44
CA ARG A 86 -15.34 -7.54 -0.17
C ARG A 86 -15.78 -8.98 -0.06
N ASP A 87 -14.85 -9.92 -0.14
CA ASP A 87 -15.12 -11.36 -0.22
C ASP A 87 -14.67 -12.04 1.08
N GLU A 88 -15.62 -12.50 1.86
CA GLU A 88 -15.39 -13.16 3.15
C GLU A 88 -15.18 -14.68 3.02
N SER A 89 -15.04 -15.20 1.82
CA SER A 89 -14.79 -16.63 1.61
C SER A 89 -13.54 -17.08 2.36
N LYS A 90 -13.52 -18.35 2.77
CA LYS A 90 -12.38 -18.94 3.50
C LYS A 90 -11.15 -19.00 2.62
N GLY A 91 -9.99 -18.81 3.25
CA GLY A 91 -8.69 -18.96 2.58
C GLY A 91 -7.57 -18.16 3.25
N PRO A 92 -6.32 -18.46 2.89
CA PRO A 92 -5.16 -17.76 3.42
C PRO A 92 -5.09 -16.32 2.91
N GLY A 93 -4.43 -15.44 3.68
CA GLY A 93 -4.09 -14.09 3.26
C GLY A 93 -2.69 -14.01 2.70
N GLY A 94 -2.54 -13.37 1.54
CA GLY A 94 -1.27 -13.12 0.89
C GLY A 94 -0.78 -14.22 -0.02
N SER A 95 -0.51 -13.83 -1.25
CA SER A 95 0.03 -14.66 -2.31
C SER A 95 0.65 -13.76 -3.39
N HIS A 96 1.47 -14.29 -4.26
CA HIS A 96 1.92 -13.66 -5.50
C HIS A 96 2.30 -14.73 -6.54
N GLY A 97 2.29 -14.35 -7.80
CA GLY A 97 2.82 -15.14 -8.90
C GLY A 97 4.32 -14.90 -9.11
N PRO A 98 4.91 -15.39 -10.23
CA PRO A 98 6.24 -14.98 -10.65
C PRO A 98 6.30 -13.47 -10.87
N GLN A 99 7.46 -12.86 -10.61
CA GLN A 99 7.68 -11.44 -10.90
C GLN A 99 7.53 -11.15 -12.40
N HIS A 100 6.75 -10.14 -12.74
CA HIS A 100 6.52 -9.68 -14.12
C HIS A 100 6.16 -8.18 -14.13
N PRO A 101 6.33 -7.48 -15.26
CA PRO A 101 5.72 -6.16 -15.44
C PRO A 101 4.19 -6.30 -15.47
N PHE A 102 3.49 -5.32 -14.90
CA PHE A 102 2.03 -5.33 -14.91
C PHE A 102 1.44 -3.93 -15.05
N GLN A 103 0.26 -3.86 -15.61
CA GLN A 103 -0.46 -2.62 -15.77
C GLN A 103 -1.19 -2.26 -14.47
N VAL A 104 -0.93 -1.06 -13.95
CA VAL A 104 -1.67 -0.45 -12.85
C VAL A 104 -2.80 0.40 -13.44
N ILE A 105 -4.03 0.14 -13.00
CA ILE A 105 -5.24 0.81 -13.52
C ILE A 105 -5.85 1.67 -12.41
N ILE A 106 -5.97 2.97 -12.67
CA ILE A 106 -6.56 3.92 -11.74
C ILE A 106 -8.06 3.65 -11.62
N ARG A 107 -8.57 3.55 -10.39
CA ARG A 107 -9.99 3.34 -10.08
C ARG A 107 -10.65 4.58 -9.52
N ASP A 108 -9.84 5.49 -8.99
CA ASP A 108 -10.29 6.77 -8.44
C ASP A 108 -9.36 7.88 -8.93
N ALA A 109 -9.71 8.49 -10.05
CA ALA A 109 -8.93 9.57 -10.67
C ALA A 109 -9.11 10.94 -9.98
N ASN A 110 -10.04 11.05 -9.03
CA ASN A 110 -10.34 12.31 -8.35
C ASN A 110 -9.60 12.45 -7.01
N HIS A 111 -8.97 11.37 -6.53
CA HIS A 111 -8.19 11.44 -5.28
C HIS A 111 -6.90 12.26 -5.49
N PRO A 112 -6.46 13.09 -4.54
CA PRO A 112 -5.26 13.91 -4.70
C PRO A 112 -4.02 13.14 -5.16
N ILE A 113 -3.82 11.90 -4.70
CA ILE A 113 -2.68 11.06 -5.09
C ILE A 113 -2.71 10.73 -6.59
N THR A 114 -3.87 10.40 -7.12
CA THR A 114 -4.05 9.90 -8.49
C THR A 114 -4.49 10.95 -9.50
N ASN A 115 -4.88 12.13 -9.01
CA ASN A 115 -5.32 13.22 -9.87
C ASN A 115 -4.23 13.63 -10.85
N GLY A 116 -4.58 13.64 -12.14
CA GLY A 116 -3.66 13.92 -13.25
C GLY A 116 -2.80 12.73 -13.70
N MET A 117 -2.81 11.57 -13.01
CA MET A 117 -2.16 10.37 -13.50
C MET A 117 -2.87 9.81 -14.76
N PRO A 118 -2.13 9.19 -15.70
CA PRO A 118 -2.73 8.36 -16.73
C PRO A 118 -3.65 7.30 -16.10
N LEU A 119 -4.78 6.99 -16.75
CA LEU A 119 -5.75 6.00 -16.22
C LEU A 119 -5.18 4.58 -16.14
N ALA A 120 -4.13 4.31 -16.90
CA ALA A 120 -3.37 3.06 -16.84
C ALA A 120 -1.89 3.35 -17.13
N TRP A 121 -0.98 2.61 -16.47
CA TRP A 121 0.45 2.72 -16.67
C TRP A 121 1.16 1.41 -16.34
N MET A 122 2.32 1.17 -16.98
CA MET A 122 3.11 -0.05 -16.77
C MET A 122 4.05 0.09 -15.60
N HIS A 123 3.86 -0.76 -14.59
CA HIS A 123 4.83 -0.97 -13.53
C HIS A 123 5.93 -1.93 -13.99
N ALA A 124 7.15 -1.69 -13.53
CA ALA A 124 8.29 -2.56 -13.81
C ALA A 124 8.09 -3.98 -13.24
N LYS A 125 8.99 -4.88 -13.61
CA LYS A 125 8.98 -6.25 -13.08
C LYS A 125 9.00 -6.25 -11.55
N ASP A 126 7.93 -6.78 -10.94
CA ASP A 126 7.72 -6.78 -9.50
C ASP A 126 6.91 -8.02 -9.07
N GLU A 127 6.83 -8.24 -7.75
CA GLU A 127 5.86 -9.16 -7.16
C GLU A 127 4.50 -8.47 -7.08
N LEU A 128 3.56 -8.91 -7.89
CA LEU A 128 2.18 -8.49 -7.74
C LEU A 128 1.57 -9.27 -6.58
N TYR A 129 1.50 -8.64 -5.40
CA TYR A 129 0.82 -9.24 -4.26
C TYR A 129 -0.66 -9.38 -4.53
N ASP A 130 -1.21 -10.54 -4.25
CA ASP A 130 -2.62 -10.86 -4.40
C ASP A 130 -3.20 -11.52 -3.16
N SER A 131 -4.51 -11.60 -3.13
CA SER A 131 -5.22 -12.29 -2.04
C SER A 131 -4.90 -11.73 -0.65
N LEU A 132 -4.54 -10.45 -0.56
CA LEU A 132 -4.35 -9.77 0.72
C LEU A 132 -5.67 -9.74 1.49
N ARG A 133 -5.59 -9.83 2.81
CA ARG A 133 -6.74 -9.82 3.73
C ARG A 133 -6.50 -8.84 4.88
N GLY A 134 -7.57 -8.27 5.35
CA GLY A 134 -7.49 -7.39 6.51
C GLY A 134 -8.83 -6.76 6.83
N PRO A 135 -8.92 -5.98 7.92
CA PRO A 135 -10.16 -5.33 8.31
C PRO A 135 -10.73 -4.44 7.22
N ALA A 136 -9.85 -3.81 6.42
CA ALA A 136 -10.18 -2.90 5.33
C ALA A 136 -11.24 -1.84 5.71
N VAL A 137 -11.24 -1.43 6.98
CA VAL A 137 -12.14 -0.40 7.51
C VAL A 137 -11.63 0.97 7.08
N ASN A 138 -12.52 1.87 6.68
CA ASN A 138 -12.17 3.22 6.21
C ASN A 138 -11.11 3.23 5.08
N MET A 139 -11.07 2.17 4.29
CA MET A 139 -10.13 1.99 3.19
C MET A 139 -10.78 2.37 1.86
N ARG A 140 -10.02 3.09 1.04
CA ARG A 140 -10.34 3.45 -0.33
C ARG A 140 -9.29 2.87 -1.28
N VAL A 141 -9.72 2.15 -2.30
CA VAL A 141 -8.84 1.61 -3.35
C VAL A 141 -8.71 2.65 -4.46
N LEU A 142 -7.49 3.10 -4.72
CA LEU A 142 -7.18 4.12 -5.73
C LEU A 142 -6.78 3.51 -7.07
N ALA A 143 -6.08 2.38 -7.04
CA ALA A 143 -5.63 1.68 -8.24
C ALA A 143 -5.54 0.18 -8.00
N THR A 144 -5.62 -0.59 -9.09
CA THR A 144 -5.54 -2.05 -9.07
C THR A 144 -4.69 -2.58 -10.22
N ALA A 145 -4.18 -3.81 -10.08
CA ALA A 145 -3.58 -4.56 -11.18
C ALA A 145 -4.18 -5.97 -11.26
N PHE A 146 -4.22 -6.54 -12.46
CA PHE A 146 -4.73 -7.90 -12.65
C PHE A 146 -3.66 -8.93 -12.28
N SER A 147 -3.93 -9.76 -11.27
CA SER A 147 -3.10 -10.91 -10.93
C SER A 147 -3.54 -12.14 -11.73
N PRO A 148 -2.67 -12.70 -12.59
CA PRO A 148 -2.96 -13.96 -13.27
C PRO A 148 -3.14 -15.13 -12.30
N LYS A 149 -2.53 -15.05 -11.11
CA LYS A 149 -2.58 -16.11 -10.10
C LYS A 149 -3.93 -16.15 -9.38
N SER A 150 -4.44 -15.01 -8.91
CA SER A 150 -5.74 -14.94 -8.25
C SER A 150 -6.91 -14.84 -9.24
N GLY A 151 -6.64 -14.42 -10.49
CA GLY A 151 -7.66 -14.09 -11.49
C GLY A 151 -8.46 -12.83 -11.15
N ARG A 152 -7.91 -11.94 -10.32
CA ARG A 152 -8.58 -10.75 -9.77
C ARG A 152 -7.79 -9.48 -10.07
N HIS A 153 -8.47 -8.33 -10.08
CA HIS A 153 -7.83 -7.02 -10.02
C HIS A 153 -7.56 -6.66 -8.56
N GLU A 154 -6.34 -6.87 -8.11
CA GLU A 154 -5.90 -6.69 -6.73
C GLU A 154 -5.51 -5.22 -6.46
N PRO A 155 -5.73 -4.69 -5.25
CA PRO A 155 -5.36 -3.31 -4.89
C PRO A 155 -3.86 -3.08 -4.92
N MET A 156 -3.43 -2.02 -5.64
CA MET A 156 -2.02 -1.61 -5.75
C MET A 156 -1.76 -0.23 -5.11
N MET A 157 -2.80 0.56 -4.92
CA MET A 157 -2.73 1.84 -4.21
C MET A 157 -3.98 1.97 -3.36
N MET A 158 -3.80 2.22 -2.07
CA MET A 158 -4.89 2.34 -1.11
C MET A 158 -4.65 3.50 -0.17
N THR A 159 -5.73 4.09 0.33
CA THR A 159 -5.68 5.01 1.46
C THR A 159 -6.60 4.53 2.57
N ILE A 160 -6.16 4.72 3.81
CA ILE A 160 -6.90 4.35 5.00
C ILE A 160 -6.95 5.55 5.95
N GLN A 161 -8.09 5.79 6.55
CA GLN A 161 -8.24 6.76 7.62
C GLN A 161 -8.18 6.02 8.97
N TYR A 162 -7.22 6.39 9.84
CA TYR A 162 -7.10 5.85 11.19
C TYR A 162 -7.03 7.00 12.20
N GLY A 163 -8.08 7.17 13.01
CA GLY A 163 -8.24 8.38 13.79
C GLY A 163 -8.26 9.63 12.89
N ASP A 164 -7.45 10.61 13.22
CA ASP A 164 -7.22 11.81 12.40
C ASP A 164 -6.08 11.63 11.38
N GLY A 165 -5.35 10.49 11.45
CA GLY A 165 -4.20 10.19 10.60
C GLY A 165 -4.56 9.66 9.23
N ARG A 166 -3.63 9.81 8.31
CA ARG A 166 -3.75 9.38 6.91
C ARG A 166 -2.72 8.31 6.61
N VAL A 167 -3.19 7.17 6.11
CA VAL A 167 -2.31 6.07 5.71
C VAL A 167 -2.38 5.87 4.21
N PHE A 168 -1.22 5.91 3.55
CA PHE A 168 -1.07 5.47 2.17
C PHE A 168 -0.42 4.09 2.16
N HIS A 169 -0.97 3.15 1.40
CA HIS A 169 -0.44 1.79 1.30
C HIS A 169 -0.31 1.38 -0.16
N THR A 170 0.89 0.89 -0.50
CA THR A 170 1.19 0.26 -1.79
C THR A 170 1.92 -1.06 -1.58
N PRO A 171 1.40 -2.20 -2.10
CA PRO A 171 2.10 -3.48 -2.05
C PRO A 171 3.16 -3.66 -3.14
N MET A 172 3.42 -2.63 -3.97
CA MET A 172 4.51 -2.59 -4.95
C MET A 172 5.85 -2.29 -4.27
N GLY A 173 6.98 -2.62 -4.92
CA GLY A 173 8.32 -2.22 -4.47
C GLY A 173 9.17 -3.36 -3.88
N HIS A 174 9.09 -4.58 -4.44
CA HIS A 174 9.85 -5.74 -3.96
C HIS A 174 11.36 -5.62 -4.19
N SER A 175 11.77 -5.07 -5.31
CA SER A 175 13.17 -5.11 -5.75
C SER A 175 13.68 -3.74 -6.20
N ASP A 176 15.01 -3.62 -6.34
CA ASP A 176 15.64 -2.40 -6.88
C ASP A 176 15.03 -1.98 -8.21
N LEU A 177 14.75 -2.95 -9.09
CA LEU A 177 14.17 -2.66 -10.39
C LEU A 177 12.77 -2.07 -10.28
N SER A 178 11.93 -2.65 -9.43
CA SER A 178 10.57 -2.13 -9.20
C SER A 178 10.59 -0.76 -8.53
N MET A 179 11.52 -0.53 -7.59
CA MET A 179 11.71 0.77 -6.93
C MET A 179 12.27 1.85 -7.85
N LYS A 180 12.98 1.49 -8.93
CA LYS A 180 13.46 2.41 -9.97
C LYS A 180 12.38 2.78 -11.01
N CYS A 181 11.23 2.14 -11.00
CA CYS A 181 10.12 2.48 -11.88
C CYS A 181 9.64 3.92 -11.59
N ALA A 182 9.66 4.79 -12.60
CA ALA A 182 9.25 6.19 -12.46
C ALA A 182 7.80 6.33 -11.95
N GLY A 183 6.90 5.43 -12.40
CA GLY A 183 5.53 5.38 -11.90
C GLY A 183 5.44 5.02 -10.41
N PHE A 184 6.26 4.09 -9.93
CA PHE A 184 6.34 3.76 -8.51
C PHE A 184 6.90 4.93 -7.69
N ILE A 185 8.00 5.54 -8.14
CA ILE A 185 8.62 6.69 -7.46
C ILE A 185 7.62 7.83 -7.31
N ASN A 186 6.95 8.21 -8.41
CA ASN A 186 5.96 9.29 -8.39
C ASN A 186 4.77 8.93 -7.48
N THR A 187 4.31 7.69 -7.53
CA THR A 187 3.25 7.18 -6.65
C THR A 187 3.64 7.29 -5.18
N LEU A 188 4.87 6.86 -4.82
CA LEU A 188 5.36 6.90 -3.44
C LEU A 188 5.53 8.34 -2.94
N GLN A 189 6.08 9.23 -3.76
CA GLN A 189 6.23 10.65 -3.43
C GLN A 189 4.88 11.30 -3.16
N ARG A 190 3.91 11.14 -4.07
CA ARG A 190 2.56 11.70 -3.93
C ARG A 190 1.79 11.10 -2.76
N GLY A 191 1.92 9.78 -2.56
CA GLY A 191 1.35 9.09 -1.41
C GLY A 191 1.90 9.58 -0.08
N THR A 192 3.21 9.82 -0.01
CA THR A 192 3.89 10.35 1.18
C THR A 192 3.48 11.79 1.45
N GLU A 193 3.47 12.65 0.42
CA GLU A 193 3.01 14.04 0.56
C GLU A 193 1.56 14.11 1.06
N TRP A 194 0.68 13.27 0.49
CA TRP A 194 -0.71 13.21 0.93
C TRP A 194 -0.83 12.72 2.38
N ALA A 195 -0.10 11.69 2.76
CA ALA A 195 -0.11 11.18 4.13
C ALA A 195 0.32 12.25 5.13
N ALA A 196 1.37 13.01 4.81
CA ALA A 196 1.88 14.10 5.63
C ALA A 196 0.91 15.29 5.71
N THR A 197 0.35 15.73 4.59
CA THR A 197 -0.29 17.06 4.48
C THR A 197 -1.79 17.04 4.16
N GLY A 198 -2.32 15.90 3.69
CA GLY A 198 -3.66 15.78 3.11
C GLY A 198 -3.80 16.36 1.71
N LYS A 199 -2.72 16.86 1.11
CA LYS A 199 -2.67 17.46 -0.23
C LYS A 199 -1.59 16.82 -1.07
N VAL A 200 -1.60 17.07 -2.38
CA VAL A 200 -0.54 16.68 -3.30
C VAL A 200 -0.24 17.84 -4.23
N THR A 201 0.99 18.29 -4.21
CA THR A 201 1.54 19.35 -5.08
C THR A 201 2.58 18.77 -6.06
N ALA A 202 3.14 17.60 -5.75
CA ALA A 202 4.07 16.90 -6.62
C ALA A 202 3.45 16.66 -8.01
N PRO A 203 4.09 17.10 -9.10
CA PRO A 203 3.57 16.91 -10.45
C PRO A 203 3.63 15.44 -10.87
N ILE A 204 2.93 15.12 -11.95
CA ILE A 204 3.24 13.92 -12.73
C ILE A 204 4.45 14.25 -13.58
N GLU A 205 5.52 13.50 -13.41
CA GLU A 205 6.79 13.78 -14.07
C GLU A 205 6.77 13.34 -15.55
N GLU A 206 7.59 13.99 -16.40
CA GLU A 206 7.59 13.75 -17.85
C GLU A 206 7.96 12.33 -18.24
N ASP A 207 8.78 11.65 -17.39
CA ASP A 207 9.17 10.26 -17.57
C ASP A 207 8.20 9.25 -16.96
N PHE A 208 6.99 9.69 -16.57
CA PHE A 208 5.96 8.77 -16.06
C PHE A 208 5.62 7.71 -17.13
N PRO A 209 5.53 6.39 -16.75
CA PRO A 209 5.32 5.32 -17.73
C PRO A 209 4.00 5.46 -18.49
N SER A 210 3.99 5.00 -19.73
CA SER A 210 2.77 4.86 -20.54
C SER A 210 1.95 3.65 -20.10
N ASP A 211 0.83 3.42 -20.76
CA ASP A 211 -0.01 2.23 -20.56
C ASP A 211 0.62 0.94 -21.13
N ASN A 212 1.67 1.05 -21.98
CA ASN A 212 2.32 -0.07 -22.65
C ASN A 212 3.81 -0.20 -22.33
N ASP A 213 4.46 0.88 -21.92
CA ASP A 213 5.92 0.93 -21.73
C ASP A 213 6.29 1.29 -20.30
N VAL A 214 7.22 0.52 -19.76
CA VAL A 214 7.84 0.77 -18.45
C VAL A 214 8.85 1.92 -18.60
N SER A 215 8.93 2.79 -17.58
CA SER A 215 9.97 3.80 -17.45
C SER A 215 10.82 3.52 -16.20
N ILE A 216 12.13 3.37 -16.38
CA ILE A 216 13.09 3.05 -15.31
C ILE A 216 14.09 4.20 -15.20
N ARG A 217 14.35 4.66 -13.97
CA ARG A 217 15.40 5.63 -13.68
C ARG A 217 16.70 4.92 -13.31
N ASP A 218 17.78 5.37 -13.90
CA ASP A 218 19.13 4.95 -13.51
C ASP A 218 19.65 5.89 -12.41
N TYR A 219 20.08 5.30 -11.29
CA TYR A 219 20.74 5.98 -10.17
C TYR A 219 22.10 5.32 -9.92
#